data_960a93b524c1cace7b6164e2f921a129
#
_entry.id   960a93b524c1cace7b6164e2f921a129
#
_cell.length_a   1.000
_cell.length_b   1.000
_cell.length_c   1.000
_cell.angle_alpha   90.00
_cell.angle_beta   90.00
_cell.angle_gamma   90.00
#
_symmetry.space_group_name_H-M   'P 1'
#
loop_
_entity.id
_entity.type
_entity.pdbx_description
1 polymer ?
#
loop_
_entity_poly.entity_id
_entity_poly.type
_entity_poly.pdbx_seq_one_letter_code
_entity_poly.pdbx_strand_id
1 'polypeptide(L)'
;MSNSNTPNHIDPSNTDTQTPTNRSVVQINLDGSVQVTNTNAYSGNNGRSVILANNVNGAGQSQYLLVGNAGNGGSPPPTNIVNNTGVQLTTPGSNNPETTVVGQQQGVPGASNGFQYGFSVALTNPQTGLPYGPADKSGKDNNFRGATIFNNSLYVTKGSGGNGINTVYQVTVPGGGLPTGATAANAQITPLPGFPSFLANTKPGAFPPAFPDGFYPFGIFFANPTTLYVADEGDGVPADAGKDPAAGLEKWSFNNATGQWVLDYTLQNGLGLGMNYTVGNYFPTGTDGLRNITGIVNPDGTVTIYGITSTVSTSGDQGADPNEIVDITDQLAAMTLPASEMFSVLGGPQYGVVYRGIAFDPVPEPGTIVLLGSALAGFGAVRRRRRVVSRSCQQAAL
;
A
#
# COMPACT_ATOMS: atom_id res chain seq x y z
N MET A 1 -19.64 11.02 -6.76
CA MET A 1 -19.01 11.18 -8.09
C MET A 1 -19.30 12.61 -8.52
N SER A 2 -18.27 13.40 -8.76
CA SER A 2 -18.46 14.76 -9.24
C SER A 2 -18.92 14.73 -10.69
N ASN A 3 -19.96 15.47 -11.00
CA ASN A 3 -20.54 15.55 -12.34
C ASN A 3 -19.88 16.62 -13.22
N SER A 4 -18.63 16.97 -12.94
CA SER A 4 -17.95 17.99 -13.71
C SER A 4 -17.12 17.36 -14.82
N ASN A 5 -17.36 17.79 -16.04
CA ASN A 5 -16.57 17.46 -17.21
C ASN A 5 -15.30 18.30 -17.34
N THR A 6 -14.93 19.02 -16.30
CA THR A 6 -13.70 19.82 -16.29
C THR A 6 -12.56 19.01 -15.69
N PRO A 7 -11.40 18.90 -16.34
CA PRO A 7 -10.27 18.10 -15.89
C PRO A 7 -9.72 18.44 -14.50
N ASN A 8 -10.02 19.62 -13.97
CA ASN A 8 -9.56 20.10 -12.67
C ASN A 8 -10.69 20.20 -11.64
N HIS A 9 -11.74 19.39 -11.77
CA HIS A 9 -12.79 19.43 -10.79
C HIS A 9 -12.32 18.83 -9.46
N ILE A 10 -12.17 19.69 -8.49
CA ILE A 10 -11.85 19.29 -7.12
C ILE A 10 -13.06 18.55 -6.56
N ASP A 11 -12.83 17.32 -6.08
CA ASP A 11 -13.82 16.59 -5.30
C ASP A 11 -14.32 17.49 -4.16
N PRO A 12 -15.62 17.79 -4.07
CA PRO A 12 -16.14 18.65 -3.00
C PRO A 12 -15.78 18.15 -1.61
N SER A 13 -15.55 16.85 -1.45
CA SER A 13 -15.09 16.28 -0.18
C SER A 13 -13.66 16.71 0.20
N ASN A 14 -12.90 17.24 -0.74
CA ASN A 14 -11.55 17.79 -0.49
C ASN A 14 -11.55 19.28 -0.17
N THR A 15 -12.67 19.99 -0.30
CA THR A 15 -12.70 21.46 -0.22
C THR A 15 -13.13 21.99 1.12
N ASP A 16 -13.78 21.26 1.96
CA ASP A 16 -14.11 21.71 3.26
C ASP A 16 -13.85 20.80 4.37
N THR A 17 -13.83 21.25 5.31
CA THR A 17 -13.09 21.24 6.27
C THR A 17 -13.56 21.58 7.66
N GLN A 18 -14.74 22.04 7.81
CA GLN A 18 -15.35 22.33 9.10
C GLN A 18 -16.27 21.19 9.53
N THR A 19 -16.81 20.44 8.57
CA THR A 19 -17.73 19.34 8.83
C THR A 19 -17.17 18.03 8.27
N PRO A 20 -17.01 16.97 9.07
CA PRO A 20 -16.55 15.67 8.59
C PRO A 20 -17.49 15.12 7.50
N THR A 21 -16.91 14.70 6.39
CA THR A 21 -17.62 14.03 5.29
C THR A 21 -17.33 12.55 5.36
N ASN A 22 -18.38 11.74 5.39
CA ASN A 22 -18.23 10.29 5.41
C ASN A 22 -17.74 9.77 4.06
N ARG A 23 -16.90 8.74 4.14
CA ARG A 23 -16.44 7.89 3.04
C ARG A 23 -16.93 6.47 3.27
N SER A 24 -16.83 5.63 2.26
CA SER A 24 -17.24 4.23 2.36
C SER A 24 -16.09 3.32 1.97
N VAL A 25 -15.87 2.30 2.79
CA VAL A 25 -15.16 1.09 2.41
C VAL A 25 -16.19 0.13 1.85
N VAL A 26 -15.96 -0.33 0.63
CA VAL A 26 -16.81 -1.32 -0.04
C VAL A 26 -16.02 -2.62 -0.13
N GLN A 27 -16.49 -3.64 0.55
CA GLN A 27 -15.96 -5.00 0.46
C GLN A 27 -16.85 -5.82 -0.47
N ILE A 28 -16.23 -6.44 -1.45
CA ILE A 28 -16.87 -7.40 -2.35
C ILE A 28 -16.34 -8.78 -1.97
N ASN A 29 -17.21 -9.68 -1.57
CA ASN A 29 -16.85 -11.03 -1.19
C ASN A 29 -16.81 -11.96 -2.40
N LEU A 30 -16.16 -13.12 -2.28
CA LEU A 30 -16.02 -14.10 -3.36
C LEU A 30 -17.38 -14.63 -3.88
N ASP A 31 -18.41 -14.62 -3.04
CA ASP A 31 -19.78 -14.99 -3.43
C ASP A 31 -20.55 -13.85 -4.13
N GLY A 32 -19.88 -12.70 -4.37
CA GLY A 32 -20.46 -11.51 -4.99
C GLY A 32 -21.26 -10.64 -4.01
N SER A 33 -21.38 -11.01 -2.74
CA SER A 33 -22.03 -10.15 -1.76
C SER A 33 -21.20 -8.91 -1.47
N VAL A 34 -21.89 -7.80 -1.18
CA VAL A 34 -21.26 -6.50 -0.95
C VAL A 34 -21.54 -6.03 0.47
N GLN A 35 -20.49 -5.67 1.18
CA GLN A 35 -20.60 -5.02 2.48
C GLN A 35 -20.07 -3.59 2.40
N VAL A 36 -20.84 -2.63 2.89
CA VAL A 36 -20.46 -1.22 2.93
C VAL A 36 -20.24 -0.81 4.39
N THR A 37 -19.13 -0.16 4.65
CA THR A 37 -18.79 0.40 5.96
C THR A 37 -18.48 1.88 5.80
N ASN A 38 -19.25 2.74 6.43
CA ASN A 38 -19.01 4.16 6.41
C ASN A 38 -17.94 4.56 7.43
N THR A 39 -17.16 5.57 7.10
CA THR A 39 -16.11 6.10 7.96
C THR A 39 -15.98 7.62 7.79
N ASN A 40 -15.71 8.33 8.88
CA ASN A 40 -15.38 9.75 8.88
C ASN A 40 -13.89 10.03 8.67
N ALA A 41 -13.08 8.99 8.51
CA ALA A 41 -11.66 9.15 8.24
C ALA A 41 -11.41 9.90 6.92
N TYR A 42 -10.33 10.68 6.90
CA TYR A 42 -9.82 11.40 5.73
C TYR A 42 -10.76 12.46 5.15
N SER A 43 -11.66 12.99 5.97
CA SER A 43 -12.52 14.10 5.57
C SER A 43 -11.67 15.30 5.11
N GLY A 44 -12.10 15.98 4.06
CA GLY A 44 -11.37 17.11 3.48
C GLY A 44 -10.08 16.76 2.72
N ASN A 45 -9.79 15.45 2.51
CA ASN A 45 -8.65 14.97 1.72
C ASN A 45 -8.90 13.53 1.25
N ASN A 46 -7.87 12.69 1.15
CA ASN A 46 -7.92 11.40 0.47
C ASN A 46 -7.62 10.22 1.41
N GLY A 47 -8.52 9.22 1.45
CA GLY A 47 -8.17 7.85 1.79
C GLY A 47 -7.31 7.25 0.68
N ARG A 48 -6.27 6.51 1.05
CA ARG A 48 -5.26 6.01 0.11
C ARG A 48 -5.20 4.49 0.01
N SER A 49 -5.30 3.79 1.14
CA SER A 49 -5.29 2.34 1.19
C SER A 49 -6.21 1.83 2.28
N VAL A 50 -6.74 0.64 2.09
CA VAL A 50 -7.51 -0.10 3.07
C VAL A 50 -7.15 -1.58 3.00
N ILE A 51 -7.00 -2.22 4.16
CA ILE A 51 -6.72 -3.64 4.27
C ILE A 51 -7.74 -4.25 5.23
N LEU A 52 -8.33 -5.36 4.82
CA LEU A 52 -9.11 -6.21 5.73
C LEU A 52 -8.15 -7.15 6.47
N ALA A 53 -8.06 -6.97 7.78
CA ALA A 53 -7.37 -7.89 8.67
C ALA A 53 -8.39 -8.85 9.27
N ASN A 54 -8.30 -10.12 8.91
CA ASN A 54 -9.13 -11.19 9.46
C ASN A 54 -8.48 -11.82 10.68
N ASN A 55 -9.30 -12.26 11.64
CA ASN A 55 -8.84 -12.95 12.86
C ASN A 55 -7.69 -12.20 13.57
N VAL A 56 -7.90 -10.90 13.79
CA VAL A 56 -6.89 -10.00 14.36
C VAL A 56 -6.33 -10.58 15.65
N ASN A 57 -5.01 -10.79 15.67
CA ASN A 57 -4.25 -11.34 16.81
C ASN A 57 -4.86 -12.66 17.37
N GLY A 58 -5.54 -13.45 16.53
CA GLY A 58 -6.16 -14.71 16.95
C GLY A 58 -7.48 -14.55 17.70
N ALA A 59 -8.05 -13.35 17.80
CA ALA A 59 -9.27 -13.07 18.55
C ALA A 59 -10.58 -13.36 17.79
N GLY A 60 -10.50 -13.87 16.55
CA GLY A 60 -11.68 -14.16 15.72
C GLY A 60 -12.42 -12.94 15.17
N GLN A 61 -11.92 -11.73 15.44
CA GLN A 61 -12.52 -10.49 14.96
C GLN A 61 -11.79 -9.99 13.70
N SER A 62 -12.55 -9.34 12.81
CA SER A 62 -12.00 -8.67 11.62
C SER A 62 -12.08 -7.16 11.80
N GLN A 63 -11.11 -6.46 11.19
CA GLN A 63 -11.12 -5.01 11.16
C GLN A 63 -10.54 -4.48 9.84
N TYR A 64 -10.95 -3.29 9.44
CA TYR A 64 -10.24 -2.55 8.41
C TYR A 64 -9.14 -1.71 9.04
N LEU A 65 -7.95 -1.79 8.44
CA LEU A 65 -6.85 -0.87 8.67
C LEU A 65 -6.80 0.07 7.45
N LEU A 66 -6.89 1.36 7.72
CA LEU A 66 -6.99 2.40 6.71
C LEU A 66 -5.81 3.33 6.83
N VAL A 67 -5.36 3.89 5.71
CA VAL A 67 -4.36 4.95 5.70
C VAL A 67 -4.78 6.06 4.74
N GLY A 68 -4.37 7.28 5.05
CA GLY A 68 -4.69 8.44 4.25
C GLY A 68 -4.42 9.74 4.97
N ASN A 69 -4.89 10.82 4.38
CA ASN A 69 -4.75 12.17 4.93
C ASN A 69 -6.11 12.84 5.05
N ALA A 70 -6.29 13.62 6.09
CA ALA A 70 -7.46 14.45 6.30
C ALA A 70 -7.09 15.95 6.29
N GLY A 71 -8.07 16.81 6.10
CA GLY A 71 -7.96 18.24 6.33
C GLY A 71 -7.02 19.01 5.43
N ASN A 72 -7.53 19.52 4.31
CA ASN A 72 -6.81 20.49 3.48
C ASN A 72 -7.23 21.94 3.74
N GLY A 73 -8.21 22.16 4.56
CA GLY A 73 -8.78 23.48 4.78
C GLY A 73 -8.41 24.09 6.12
N GLY A 74 -8.06 25.34 6.04
CA GLY A 74 -7.73 26.14 7.20
C GLY A 74 -6.34 25.87 7.80
N SER A 75 -5.84 26.82 8.53
CA SER A 75 -4.62 26.71 9.32
C SER A 75 -4.90 27.35 10.69
N PRO A 76 -4.90 26.58 11.76
CA PRO A 76 -4.83 25.14 11.86
C PRO A 76 -6.13 24.43 11.43
N PRO A 77 -6.08 23.20 10.91
CA PRO A 77 -7.29 22.45 10.62
C PRO A 77 -8.03 22.09 11.93
N PRO A 78 -9.37 21.99 11.88
CA PRO A 78 -10.17 21.64 13.05
C PRO A 78 -9.74 20.31 13.67
N THR A 79 -9.77 20.21 14.99
CA THR A 79 -9.31 19.03 15.74
C THR A 79 -10.06 17.75 15.35
N ASN A 80 -11.36 17.85 15.11
CA ASN A 80 -12.20 16.74 14.67
C ASN A 80 -11.83 16.18 13.28
N ILE A 81 -11.11 16.96 12.48
CA ILE A 81 -10.60 16.52 11.18
C ILE A 81 -9.18 15.99 11.33
N VAL A 82 -8.32 16.67 12.05
CA VAL A 82 -6.93 16.24 12.28
C VAL A 82 -6.86 14.86 12.94
N ASN A 83 -7.75 14.55 13.84
CA ASN A 83 -7.78 13.24 14.51
C ASN A 83 -8.17 12.09 13.59
N ASN A 84 -8.74 12.36 12.42
CA ASN A 84 -9.19 11.34 11.47
C ASN A 84 -8.24 11.17 10.27
N THR A 85 -6.97 11.45 10.48
CA THR A 85 -5.88 11.32 9.50
C THR A 85 -4.91 10.20 9.90
N GLY A 86 -3.99 9.84 9.00
CA GLY A 86 -2.97 8.82 9.27
C GLY A 86 -3.51 7.40 9.25
N VAL A 87 -3.06 6.56 10.18
CA VAL A 87 -3.55 5.19 10.33
C VAL A 87 -4.82 5.17 11.18
N GLN A 88 -5.87 4.57 10.66
CA GLN A 88 -7.16 4.45 11.31
C GLN A 88 -7.63 3.00 11.29
N LEU A 89 -8.47 2.61 12.24
CA LEU A 89 -9.14 1.32 12.21
C LEU A 89 -10.65 1.46 12.41
N THR A 90 -11.40 0.56 11.79
CA THR A 90 -12.86 0.44 11.96
C THR A 90 -13.30 -1.01 11.78
N THR A 91 -14.48 -1.33 12.31
CA THR A 91 -15.05 -2.69 12.22
C THR A 91 -15.86 -2.82 10.92
N PRO A 92 -15.69 -3.91 10.14
CA PRO A 92 -16.50 -4.19 8.97
C PRO A 92 -18.00 -4.20 9.29
N GLY A 93 -18.79 -3.53 8.45
CA GLY A 93 -20.24 -3.43 8.61
C GLY A 93 -20.71 -2.54 9.77
N SER A 94 -19.82 -1.81 10.41
CA SER A 94 -20.21 -0.86 11.47
C SER A 94 -21.12 0.24 10.92
N ASN A 95 -22.19 0.53 11.62
CA ASN A 95 -23.07 1.67 11.34
C ASN A 95 -22.51 2.98 11.94
N ASN A 96 -21.53 2.89 12.83
CA ASN A 96 -20.85 4.05 13.38
C ASN A 96 -19.70 4.46 12.45
N PRO A 97 -19.71 5.67 11.86
CA PRO A 97 -18.64 6.14 10.99
C PRO A 97 -17.35 6.50 11.74
N GLU A 98 -17.41 6.61 13.07
CA GLU A 98 -16.24 6.96 13.88
C GLU A 98 -15.17 5.87 13.78
N THR A 99 -13.94 6.31 13.51
CA THR A 99 -12.76 5.44 13.46
C THR A 99 -11.93 5.56 14.72
N THR A 100 -11.12 4.54 14.99
CA THR A 100 -10.12 4.61 16.05
C THR A 100 -8.76 4.97 15.44
N VAL A 101 -8.17 6.03 15.95
CA VAL A 101 -6.84 6.50 15.59
C VAL A 101 -5.78 5.51 16.08
N VAL A 102 -4.84 5.16 15.23
CA VAL A 102 -3.69 4.33 15.56
C VAL A 102 -2.47 5.22 15.83
N GLY A 103 -1.92 5.11 17.00
CA GLY A 103 -0.87 5.98 17.51
C GLY A 103 -1.40 7.22 18.24
N GLN A 104 -0.52 7.89 18.93
CA GLN A 104 -0.83 9.14 19.63
C GLN A 104 -0.48 10.32 18.76
N GLN A 105 -1.32 11.34 18.78
CA GLN A 105 -0.97 12.62 18.18
C GLN A 105 0.25 13.21 18.91
N GLN A 106 1.29 13.51 18.15
CA GLN A 106 2.51 14.09 18.70
C GLN A 106 2.53 15.60 18.49
N GLY A 107 2.78 16.31 19.57
CA GLY A 107 2.88 17.76 19.57
C GLY A 107 1.53 18.47 19.47
N VAL A 108 1.57 19.76 19.72
CA VAL A 108 0.44 20.67 19.54
C VAL A 108 0.68 21.43 18.23
N PRO A 109 -0.34 21.67 17.40
CA PRO A 109 -0.21 22.50 16.22
C PRO A 109 0.49 23.83 16.54
N GLY A 110 1.55 24.15 15.79
CA GLY A 110 2.35 25.35 16.03
C GLY A 110 3.46 25.24 17.09
N ALA A 111 3.58 24.10 17.80
CA ALA A 111 4.72 23.91 18.72
C ALA A 111 6.00 23.66 17.93
N SER A 112 6.98 24.53 18.08
CA SER A 112 8.33 24.42 17.48
C SER A 112 9.27 23.61 18.37
N ASN A 113 8.92 22.36 18.64
CA ASN A 113 9.69 21.50 19.55
C ASN A 113 10.47 20.39 18.81
N GLY A 114 10.60 20.47 17.49
CA GLY A 114 11.30 19.47 16.69
C GLY A 114 10.49 18.20 16.42
N PHE A 115 9.22 18.15 16.82
CA PHE A 115 8.36 17.01 16.58
C PHE A 115 7.70 17.08 15.22
N GLN A 116 7.53 15.92 14.60
CA GLN A 116 6.60 15.75 13.51
C GLN A 116 5.17 15.86 14.05
N TYR A 117 4.30 16.53 13.32
CA TYR A 117 2.88 16.51 13.63
C TYR A 117 2.24 15.27 13.04
N GLY A 118 1.40 14.65 13.77
CA GLY A 118 0.75 13.42 13.40
C GLY A 118 0.79 12.43 14.54
N PHE A 119 0.81 11.15 14.23
CA PHE A 119 0.66 10.09 15.23
C PHE A 119 1.99 9.37 15.45
N SER A 120 2.52 9.40 16.66
CA SER A 120 3.60 8.53 17.12
C SER A 120 4.76 8.29 16.13
N VAL A 121 5.04 9.24 15.25
CA VAL A 121 6.13 9.14 14.29
C VAL A 121 7.46 9.27 15.05
N ALA A 122 8.50 8.55 14.62
CA ALA A 122 9.80 8.61 15.24
C ALA A 122 10.36 10.04 15.25
N LEU A 123 10.83 10.46 16.42
CA LEU A 123 11.30 11.83 16.64
C LEU A 123 12.75 12.05 16.27
N THR A 124 13.48 10.98 15.99
CA THR A 124 14.91 11.00 15.70
C THR A 124 15.15 10.42 14.32
N ASN A 125 15.87 11.15 13.49
CA ASN A 125 16.30 10.69 12.19
C ASN A 125 17.26 9.50 12.37
N PRO A 126 16.92 8.30 11.92
CA PRO A 126 17.75 7.11 12.12
C PRO A 126 19.08 7.15 11.38
N GLN A 127 19.22 8.00 10.35
CA GLN A 127 20.45 8.14 9.58
C GLN A 127 21.48 9.06 10.26
N THR A 128 21.00 10.10 10.92
CA THR A 128 21.87 11.11 11.56
C THR A 128 21.94 10.98 13.08
N GLY A 129 21.01 10.25 13.69
CA GLY A 129 20.86 10.19 15.14
C GLY A 129 20.40 11.49 15.79
N LEU A 130 20.06 12.50 15.00
CA LEU A 130 19.62 13.81 15.48
C LEU A 130 18.09 13.92 15.41
N PRO A 131 17.48 14.74 16.27
CA PRO A 131 16.06 15.06 16.14
C PRO A 131 15.75 15.65 14.78
N TYR A 132 14.56 15.32 14.23
CA TYR A 132 14.02 16.04 13.07
C TYR A 132 13.76 17.50 13.46
N GLY A 133 13.86 18.38 12.46
CA GLY A 133 13.46 19.77 12.60
C GLY A 133 11.97 19.92 12.93
N PRO A 134 11.50 21.14 13.23
CA PRO A 134 10.09 21.40 13.46
C PRO A 134 9.26 21.02 12.22
N ALA A 135 8.06 20.51 12.47
CA ALA A 135 7.10 20.22 11.42
C ALA A 135 6.77 21.48 10.61
N ASP A 136 6.72 21.34 9.32
CA ASP A 136 6.44 22.45 8.41
C ASP A 136 4.94 22.79 8.32
N LYS A 137 4.06 21.83 8.61
CA LYS A 137 2.63 22.02 8.74
C LYS A 137 2.01 21.10 9.77
N SER A 138 1.04 21.59 10.51
CA SER A 138 0.31 20.79 11.47
C SER A 138 -0.60 19.77 10.79
N GLY A 139 -0.64 18.55 11.35
CA GLY A 139 -1.61 17.52 10.98
C GLY A 139 -1.39 16.84 9.63
N LYS A 140 -0.22 16.98 8.99
CA LYS A 140 0.05 16.40 7.66
C LYS A 140 1.26 15.48 7.57
N ASP A 141 2.01 15.33 8.63
CA ASP A 141 3.22 14.49 8.64
C ASP A 141 2.90 13.01 8.48
N ASN A 142 1.67 12.64 8.64
CA ASN A 142 1.11 11.30 8.54
C ASN A 142 0.26 11.07 7.28
N ASN A 143 0.54 11.78 6.20
CA ASN A 143 -0.09 11.55 4.89
C ASN A 143 0.37 10.22 4.28
N PHE A 144 0.01 9.12 4.94
CA PHE A 144 0.38 7.78 4.50
C PHE A 144 -0.30 7.39 3.19
N ARG A 145 0.41 6.58 2.38
CA ARG A 145 0.04 6.21 1.02
C ARG A 145 -0.37 4.75 0.89
N GLY A 146 0.59 3.86 1.03
CA GLY A 146 0.41 2.42 0.98
C GLY A 146 0.32 1.81 2.36
N ALA A 147 -0.26 0.63 2.42
CA ALA A 147 -0.28 -0.20 3.62
C ALA A 147 -0.20 -1.67 3.23
N THR A 148 0.45 -2.49 4.06
CA THR A 148 0.45 -3.94 3.94
C THR A 148 0.55 -4.59 5.32
N ILE A 149 0.04 -5.82 5.43
CA ILE A 149 0.22 -6.66 6.62
C ILE A 149 1.19 -7.78 6.25
N PHE A 150 2.23 -7.90 7.04
CA PHE A 150 3.16 -9.01 6.90
C PHE A 150 3.59 -9.51 8.29
N ASN A 151 3.59 -10.83 8.49
CA ASN A 151 3.92 -11.46 9.78
C ASN A 151 3.23 -10.82 10.98
N ASN A 152 1.90 -10.59 10.86
CA ASN A 152 1.07 -9.98 11.89
C ASN A 152 1.53 -8.57 12.33
N SER A 153 2.21 -7.84 11.45
CA SER A 153 2.60 -6.44 11.63
C SER A 153 2.07 -5.60 10.49
N LEU A 154 1.69 -4.37 10.79
CA LEU A 154 1.26 -3.39 9.79
C LEU A 154 2.44 -2.53 9.36
N TYR A 155 2.61 -2.38 8.06
CA TYR A 155 3.58 -1.47 7.46
C TYR A 155 2.85 -0.43 6.62
N VAL A 156 3.36 0.79 6.64
CA VAL A 156 2.78 1.91 5.89
C VAL A 156 3.88 2.75 5.23
N THR A 157 3.54 3.42 4.15
CA THR A 157 4.47 4.30 3.43
C THR A 157 4.01 5.74 3.49
N LYS A 158 4.96 6.65 3.41
CA LYS A 158 4.71 8.05 3.14
C LYS A 158 5.71 8.53 2.09
N GLY A 159 5.24 8.97 0.95
CA GLY A 159 6.07 9.35 -0.19
C GLY A 159 5.64 10.65 -0.86
N SER A 160 4.66 11.37 -0.34
CA SER A 160 4.17 12.55 -1.04
C SER A 160 3.61 13.61 -0.10
N GLY A 161 3.48 14.82 -0.63
CA GLY A 161 3.11 16.01 0.12
C GLY A 161 4.32 16.62 0.81
N GLY A 162 4.40 17.96 0.91
CA GLY A 162 5.55 18.71 1.41
C GLY A 162 5.76 18.65 2.92
N ASN A 163 5.27 17.62 3.65
CA ASN A 163 5.33 17.57 5.10
C ASN A 163 5.76 16.19 5.60
N GLY A 164 6.40 16.15 6.74
CA GLY A 164 6.83 14.92 7.41
C GLY A 164 8.00 14.23 6.74
N ILE A 165 8.14 12.94 6.99
CA ILE A 165 9.27 12.13 6.56
C ILE A 165 8.81 11.15 5.50
N ASN A 166 9.40 11.20 4.32
CA ASN A 166 9.16 10.22 3.27
C ASN A 166 9.97 8.96 3.54
N THR A 167 9.29 7.85 3.82
CA THR A 167 9.92 6.57 4.14
C THR A 167 8.89 5.43 4.26
N VAL A 168 9.37 4.24 4.54
CA VAL A 168 8.58 3.07 4.95
C VAL A 168 8.57 2.99 6.48
N TYR A 169 7.40 2.79 7.06
CA TYR A 169 7.19 2.70 8.50
C TYR A 169 6.65 1.33 8.90
N GLN A 170 7.01 0.91 10.11
CA GLN A 170 6.33 -0.17 10.82
C GLN A 170 5.44 0.40 11.92
N VAL A 171 4.25 -0.14 12.05
CA VAL A 171 3.33 0.15 13.16
C VAL A 171 3.48 -0.95 14.19
N THR A 172 3.93 -0.59 15.38
CA THR A 172 4.11 -1.51 16.50
C THR A 172 3.18 -1.15 17.65
N VAL A 173 2.71 -2.16 18.36
CA VAL A 173 1.87 -1.98 19.55
C VAL A 173 2.49 -2.72 20.75
N PRO A 174 2.22 -2.29 22.00
CA PRO A 174 2.62 -3.04 23.16
C PRO A 174 2.11 -4.48 23.13
N GLY A 175 3.00 -5.44 23.31
CA GLY A 175 2.70 -6.87 23.20
C GLY A 175 2.78 -7.45 21.80
N GLY A 176 3.04 -6.64 20.78
CA GLY A 176 3.15 -7.07 19.38
C GLY A 176 1.81 -7.29 18.69
N GLY A 177 1.87 -7.64 17.39
CA GLY A 177 0.70 -7.89 16.57
C GLY A 177 0.10 -6.63 15.93
N LEU A 178 -1.10 -6.77 15.37
CA LEU A 178 -1.82 -5.68 14.75
C LEU A 178 -2.46 -4.75 15.79
N PRO A 179 -2.57 -3.44 15.52
CA PRO A 179 -3.30 -2.53 16.39
C PRO A 179 -4.78 -2.93 16.48
N THR A 180 -5.34 -2.80 17.67
CA THR A 180 -6.76 -3.04 17.97
C THR A 180 -7.34 -1.82 18.68
N GLY A 181 -8.64 -1.74 18.87
CA GLY A 181 -9.25 -0.66 19.65
C GLY A 181 -8.61 -0.44 21.02
N ALA A 182 -8.15 -1.52 21.66
CA ALA A 182 -7.50 -1.45 22.97
C ALA A 182 -6.03 -1.00 22.92
N THR A 183 -5.32 -1.29 21.86
CA THR A 183 -3.87 -1.03 21.76
C THR A 183 -3.52 0.14 20.84
N ALA A 184 -4.46 0.58 20.01
CA ALA A 184 -4.24 1.60 18.98
C ALA A 184 -3.63 2.90 19.53
N ALA A 185 -4.14 3.40 20.66
CA ALA A 185 -3.65 4.65 21.25
C ALA A 185 -2.18 4.61 21.69
N ASN A 186 -1.64 3.40 21.91
CA ASN A 186 -0.24 3.22 22.34
C ASN A 186 0.66 2.70 21.21
N ALA A 187 0.14 2.68 19.98
CA ALA A 187 0.94 2.30 18.84
C ALA A 187 2.05 3.30 18.55
N GLN A 188 3.18 2.79 18.08
CA GLN A 188 4.31 3.58 17.60
C GLN A 188 4.44 3.37 16.09
N ILE A 189 4.64 4.45 15.36
CA ILE A 189 4.86 4.45 13.91
C ILE A 189 6.29 4.89 13.67
N THR A 190 7.17 3.95 13.33
CA THR A 190 8.61 4.18 13.24
C THR A 190 9.17 3.83 11.88
N PRO A 191 10.10 4.63 11.32
CA PRO A 191 10.79 4.27 10.09
C PRO A 191 11.45 2.91 10.18
N LEU A 192 11.40 2.12 9.11
CA LEU A 192 12.19 0.90 9.03
C LEU A 192 13.68 1.24 8.99
N PRO A 193 14.53 0.54 9.77
CA PRO A 193 15.95 0.80 9.79
C PRO A 193 16.58 0.60 8.40
N GLY A 194 17.39 1.55 7.96
CA GLY A 194 18.09 1.50 6.67
C GLY A 194 17.35 2.16 5.51
N PHE A 195 16.04 2.38 5.63
CA PHE A 195 15.30 3.14 4.63
C PHE A 195 15.67 4.63 4.67
N PRO A 196 15.59 5.34 3.51
CA PRO A 196 15.71 6.79 3.48
C PRO A 196 14.73 7.45 4.44
N SER A 197 15.15 8.54 5.07
CA SER A 197 14.34 9.26 6.06
C SER A 197 14.51 10.76 5.85
N PHE A 198 14.07 11.23 4.68
CA PHE A 198 14.17 12.64 4.33
C PHE A 198 12.91 13.39 4.71
N LEU A 199 13.07 14.64 5.13
CA LEU A 199 11.93 15.54 5.21
C LEU A 199 11.36 15.76 3.81
N ALA A 200 10.06 15.69 3.68
CA ALA A 200 9.37 15.86 2.41
C ALA A 200 9.60 17.24 1.76
N ASN A 201 9.99 18.25 2.55
CA ASN A 201 10.33 19.59 2.08
C ASN A 201 11.84 19.77 1.80
N THR A 202 12.63 18.69 1.80
CA THR A 202 14.04 18.75 1.44
C THR A 202 14.17 19.25 0.00
N LYS A 203 15.08 20.19 -0.21
CA LYS A 203 15.26 20.80 -1.54
C LYS A 203 15.99 19.83 -2.48
N PRO A 204 15.65 19.82 -3.78
CA PRO A 204 16.42 19.12 -4.79
C PRO A 204 17.92 19.44 -4.68
N GLY A 205 18.76 18.42 -4.84
CA GLY A 205 20.22 18.53 -4.70
C GLY A 205 20.75 18.42 -3.26
N ALA A 206 19.88 18.37 -2.26
CA ALA A 206 20.24 18.06 -0.86
C ALA A 206 20.04 16.58 -0.51
N PHE A 207 19.55 15.79 -1.44
CA PHE A 207 19.37 14.35 -1.31
C PHE A 207 20.68 13.58 -1.61
N PRO A 208 20.85 12.37 -1.08
CA PRO A 208 21.99 11.53 -1.42
C PRO A 208 21.90 11.01 -2.87
N PRO A 209 23.05 10.60 -3.46
CA PRO A 209 23.12 10.21 -4.88
C PRO A 209 22.19 9.04 -5.27
N ALA A 210 21.80 8.18 -4.33
CA ALA A 210 20.87 7.09 -4.61
C ALA A 210 19.42 7.56 -4.77
N PHE A 211 19.10 8.75 -4.28
CA PHE A 211 17.77 9.35 -4.30
C PHE A 211 17.88 10.85 -4.63
N PRO A 212 18.40 11.22 -5.81
CA PRO A 212 18.75 12.61 -6.13
C PRO A 212 17.55 13.55 -6.12
N ASP A 213 16.39 13.04 -6.47
CA ASP A 213 15.12 13.77 -6.55
C ASP A 213 14.18 13.48 -5.36
N GLY A 214 14.61 12.61 -4.46
CA GLY A 214 13.89 12.24 -3.25
C GLY A 214 13.53 10.76 -3.16
N PHE A 215 12.66 10.41 -2.22
CA PHE A 215 12.12 9.07 -2.02
C PHE A 215 10.62 9.17 -1.83
N TYR A 216 9.86 8.55 -2.73
CA TYR A 216 8.40 8.67 -2.79
C TYR A 216 7.69 7.32 -2.72
N PRO A 217 7.90 6.54 -1.64
CA PRO A 217 7.34 5.20 -1.55
C PRO A 217 5.82 5.22 -1.46
N PHE A 218 5.18 4.35 -2.25
CA PHE A 218 3.74 4.19 -2.26
C PHE A 218 3.32 2.75 -1.90
N GLY A 219 3.35 1.81 -2.82
CA GLY A 219 2.99 0.42 -2.59
C GLY A 219 4.12 -0.38 -1.97
N ILE A 220 3.80 -1.39 -1.16
CA ILE A 220 4.77 -2.29 -0.54
C ILE A 220 4.30 -3.74 -0.62
N PHE A 221 5.24 -4.64 -0.90
CA PHE A 221 5.01 -6.07 -0.93
C PHE A 221 6.20 -6.83 -0.34
N PHE A 222 5.96 -7.61 0.71
CA PHE A 222 6.96 -8.52 1.29
C PHE A 222 6.92 -9.86 0.56
N ALA A 223 8.02 -10.23 -0.11
CA ALA A 223 8.16 -11.56 -0.67
C ALA A 223 8.50 -12.60 0.41
N ASN A 224 9.25 -12.20 1.43
CA ASN A 224 9.60 -12.98 2.61
C ASN A 224 10.09 -12.04 3.72
N PRO A 225 10.47 -12.53 4.93
CA PRO A 225 10.92 -11.67 6.03
C PRO A 225 12.18 -10.83 5.74
N THR A 226 12.91 -11.16 4.70
CA THR A 226 14.19 -10.50 4.36
C THR A 226 14.19 -9.87 2.96
N THR A 227 13.07 -9.91 2.24
CA THR A 227 12.95 -9.28 0.91
C THR A 227 11.65 -8.50 0.81
N LEU A 228 11.77 -7.23 0.52
CA LEU A 228 10.69 -6.27 0.40
C LEU A 228 10.78 -5.54 -0.94
N TYR A 229 9.65 -5.38 -1.61
CA TYR A 229 9.51 -4.53 -2.80
C TYR A 229 8.74 -3.27 -2.42
N VAL A 230 9.23 -2.13 -2.91
CA VAL A 230 8.62 -0.81 -2.71
C VAL A 230 8.40 -0.17 -4.07
N ALA A 231 7.19 0.28 -4.32
CA ALA A 231 6.90 1.11 -5.49
C ALA A 231 7.20 2.57 -5.13
N ASP A 232 8.06 3.21 -5.91
CA ASP A 232 8.31 4.65 -5.84
C ASP A 232 7.49 5.37 -6.93
N GLU A 233 6.68 6.36 -6.51
CA GLU A 233 5.75 7.04 -7.41
C GLU A 233 6.41 8.16 -8.24
N GLY A 234 7.69 8.46 -8.00
CA GLY A 234 8.39 9.59 -8.59
C GLY A 234 8.06 10.92 -7.91
N ASP A 235 8.74 11.96 -8.32
CA ASP A 235 8.66 13.30 -7.72
C ASP A 235 7.51 14.18 -8.26
N GLY A 236 6.79 13.70 -9.27
CA GLY A 236 5.73 14.44 -9.97
C GLY A 236 6.22 15.19 -11.20
N VAL A 237 7.44 14.95 -11.67
CA VAL A 237 8.05 15.62 -12.83
C VAL A 237 8.42 14.59 -13.90
N PRO A 238 7.50 14.13 -14.75
CA PRO A 238 7.78 13.09 -15.73
C PRO A 238 8.93 13.40 -16.70
N ALA A 239 9.29 14.67 -16.87
CA ALA A 239 10.32 15.08 -17.82
C ALA A 239 11.72 14.56 -17.46
N ASP A 240 11.99 14.27 -16.20
CA ASP A 240 13.25 13.73 -15.69
C ASP A 240 13.13 12.32 -15.09
N ALA A 241 11.91 11.78 -14.98
CA ALA A 241 11.65 10.45 -14.41
C ALA A 241 12.52 9.33 -15.01
N GLY A 242 12.87 9.42 -16.30
CA GLY A 242 13.78 8.48 -16.94
C GLY A 242 15.24 8.59 -16.46
N LYS A 243 15.57 9.57 -15.62
CA LYS A 243 16.90 9.77 -15.01
C LYS A 243 16.89 9.57 -13.50
N ASP A 244 15.71 9.55 -12.90
CA ASP A 244 15.56 9.27 -11.46
C ASP A 244 15.84 7.78 -11.19
N PRO A 245 16.91 7.44 -10.47
CA PRO A 245 17.26 6.05 -10.18
C PRO A 245 16.31 5.39 -9.17
N ALA A 246 15.48 6.15 -8.47
CA ALA A 246 14.53 5.65 -7.46
C ALA A 246 13.16 5.34 -8.07
N ALA A 247 12.69 6.13 -9.04
CA ALA A 247 11.37 5.97 -9.64
C ALA A 247 11.13 4.56 -10.21
N GLY A 248 10.10 3.85 -9.75
CA GLY A 248 9.77 2.51 -10.23
C GLY A 248 9.61 1.48 -9.12
N LEU A 249 10.14 0.27 -9.29
CA LEU A 249 10.03 -0.81 -8.32
C LEU A 249 11.39 -1.09 -7.67
N GLU A 250 11.53 -0.72 -6.44
CA GLU A 250 12.73 -0.96 -5.65
C GLU A 250 12.69 -2.31 -4.96
N LYS A 251 13.80 -3.03 -4.98
CA LYS A 251 14.02 -4.26 -4.20
C LYS A 251 14.94 -3.98 -3.04
N TRP A 252 14.52 -4.39 -1.87
CA TRP A 252 15.24 -4.19 -0.61
C TRP A 252 15.49 -5.52 0.07
N SER A 253 16.70 -5.72 0.59
CA SER A 253 17.09 -6.88 1.38
C SER A 253 17.42 -6.49 2.81
N PHE A 254 17.00 -7.33 3.78
CA PHE A 254 17.33 -7.14 5.17
C PHE A 254 18.68 -7.76 5.51
N ASN A 255 19.61 -6.92 5.94
CA ASN A 255 20.93 -7.34 6.39
C ASN A 255 20.88 -7.72 7.88
N ASN A 256 20.88 -9.00 8.18
CA ASN A 256 20.82 -9.51 9.55
C ASN A 256 22.04 -9.11 10.43
N ALA A 257 23.18 -8.81 9.81
CA ALA A 257 24.38 -8.40 10.58
C ALA A 257 24.28 -6.98 11.10
N THR A 258 23.62 -6.09 10.37
CA THR A 258 23.46 -4.68 10.73
C THR A 258 22.07 -4.35 11.28
N GLY A 259 21.10 -5.24 11.07
CA GLY A 259 19.69 -4.98 11.41
C GLY A 259 19.04 -3.92 10.52
N GLN A 260 19.51 -3.73 9.28
CA GLN A 260 19.06 -2.67 8.39
C GLN A 260 18.60 -3.25 7.04
N TRP A 261 17.63 -2.59 6.44
CA TRP A 261 17.26 -2.78 5.05
C TRP A 261 18.26 -2.08 4.14
N VAL A 262 18.59 -2.72 3.03
CA VAL A 262 19.54 -2.21 2.03
C VAL A 262 18.87 -2.30 0.67
N LEU A 263 18.93 -1.20 -0.10
CA LEU A 263 18.46 -1.19 -1.49
C LEU A 263 19.41 -2.05 -2.34
N ASP A 264 18.87 -3.07 -2.98
CA ASP A 264 19.61 -3.92 -3.92
C ASP A 264 19.66 -3.26 -5.30
N TYR A 265 18.49 -2.90 -5.84
CA TYR A 265 18.32 -2.23 -7.14
C TYR A 265 16.89 -1.73 -7.35
N THR A 266 16.71 -0.93 -8.39
CA THR A 266 15.41 -0.46 -8.88
C THR A 266 15.12 -1.02 -10.27
N LEU A 267 13.95 -1.63 -10.45
CA LEU A 267 13.44 -2.13 -11.71
C LEU A 267 12.63 -1.02 -12.40
N GLN A 268 13.08 -0.62 -13.58
CA GLN A 268 12.53 0.51 -14.34
C GLN A 268 12.25 0.16 -15.80
N ASN A 269 12.98 -0.83 -16.32
CA ASN A 269 12.91 -1.19 -17.73
C ASN A 269 11.48 -1.62 -18.12
N GLY A 270 10.94 -1.01 -19.17
CA GLY A 270 9.58 -1.26 -19.65
C GLY A 270 8.49 -0.39 -19.03
N LEU A 271 8.76 0.41 -17.97
CA LEU A 271 7.78 1.34 -17.40
C LEU A 271 7.50 2.57 -18.28
N GLY A 272 8.36 2.86 -19.26
CA GLY A 272 8.21 4.06 -20.09
C GLY A 272 8.38 5.36 -19.32
N LEU A 273 9.23 5.37 -18.28
CA LEU A 273 9.51 6.55 -17.47
C LEU A 273 9.91 7.75 -18.34
N GLY A 274 9.29 8.90 -18.10
CA GLY A 274 9.50 10.11 -18.88
C GLY A 274 8.84 10.13 -20.25
N MET A 275 8.19 9.05 -20.67
CA MET A 275 7.52 8.97 -21.96
C MET A 275 6.07 9.44 -21.84
N ASN A 276 5.68 10.34 -22.75
CA ASN A 276 4.31 10.83 -22.81
C ASN A 276 3.46 9.98 -23.75
N TYR A 277 2.21 9.80 -23.38
CA TYR A 277 1.17 9.22 -24.23
C TYR A 277 -0.11 10.06 -24.18
N THR A 278 -1.00 9.86 -25.12
CA THR A 278 -2.31 10.55 -25.18
C THR A 278 -3.41 9.52 -25.32
N VAL A 279 -4.47 9.69 -24.54
CA VAL A 279 -5.65 8.79 -24.55
C VAL A 279 -6.89 9.58 -24.94
N GLY A 280 -7.38 9.34 -26.15
CA GLY A 280 -8.51 10.08 -26.70
C GLY A 280 -8.22 11.59 -26.73
N ASN A 281 -9.10 12.36 -26.12
CA ASN A 281 -8.95 13.83 -25.99
C ASN A 281 -8.34 14.26 -24.64
N TYR A 282 -7.71 13.34 -23.89
CA TYR A 282 -7.08 13.67 -22.64
C TYR A 282 -5.75 14.41 -22.86
N PHE A 283 -5.30 15.14 -21.85
CA PHE A 283 -3.99 15.80 -21.91
C PHE A 283 -2.86 14.79 -22.06
N PRO A 284 -1.76 15.15 -22.71
CA PRO A 284 -0.56 14.33 -22.69
C PRO A 284 -0.17 13.98 -21.26
N THR A 285 0.04 12.70 -21.01
CA THR A 285 0.30 12.15 -19.68
C THR A 285 1.65 11.46 -19.70
N GLY A 286 2.52 11.77 -18.78
CA GLY A 286 3.84 11.16 -18.64
C GLY A 286 3.87 10.15 -17.51
N THR A 287 4.60 9.04 -17.70
CA THR A 287 4.87 8.07 -16.64
C THR A 287 5.99 8.58 -15.77
N ASP A 288 5.76 8.63 -14.46
CA ASP A 288 6.65 9.20 -13.45
C ASP A 288 7.28 8.13 -12.54
N GLY A 289 6.55 7.03 -12.29
CA GLY A 289 7.00 5.94 -11.43
C GLY A 289 5.96 4.84 -11.32
N LEU A 290 5.94 4.18 -10.17
CA LEU A 290 5.01 3.09 -9.84
C LEU A 290 4.31 3.36 -8.51
N ARG A 291 3.02 3.02 -8.40
CA ARG A 291 2.23 3.32 -7.19
C ARG A 291 1.83 2.08 -6.41
N ASN A 292 0.65 1.56 -6.64
CA ASN A 292 0.14 0.40 -5.92
C ASN A 292 0.70 -0.88 -6.52
N ILE A 293 1.15 -1.78 -5.67
CA ILE A 293 1.66 -3.09 -6.05
C ILE A 293 1.03 -4.21 -5.23
N THR A 294 1.00 -5.37 -5.83
CA THR A 294 0.77 -6.65 -5.17
C THR A 294 1.67 -7.70 -5.82
N GLY A 295 1.84 -8.87 -5.22
CA GLY A 295 2.74 -9.86 -5.80
C GLY A 295 2.48 -11.29 -5.36
N ILE A 296 3.16 -12.21 -6.03
CA ILE A 296 3.15 -13.64 -5.74
C ILE A 296 4.58 -14.14 -5.75
N VAL A 297 4.94 -14.90 -4.72
CA VAL A 297 6.18 -15.67 -4.71
C VAL A 297 5.92 -16.98 -5.43
N ASN A 298 6.65 -17.23 -6.51
CA ASN A 298 6.48 -18.39 -7.34
C ASN A 298 7.30 -19.58 -6.81
N PRO A 299 6.87 -20.83 -7.05
CA PRO A 299 7.59 -22.02 -6.59
C PRO A 299 8.98 -22.19 -7.21
N ASP A 300 9.25 -21.52 -8.33
CA ASP A 300 10.53 -21.58 -9.05
C ASP A 300 11.60 -20.62 -8.50
N GLY A 301 11.29 -19.90 -7.43
CA GLY A 301 12.21 -18.93 -6.81
C GLY A 301 12.15 -17.54 -7.43
N THR A 302 11.15 -17.27 -8.22
CA THR A 302 10.86 -15.90 -8.73
C THR A 302 9.75 -15.23 -7.94
N VAL A 303 9.57 -13.93 -8.17
CA VAL A 303 8.45 -13.13 -7.64
C VAL A 303 7.82 -12.39 -8.80
N THR A 304 6.52 -12.59 -9.01
CA THR A 304 5.78 -11.78 -9.97
C THR A 304 5.11 -10.62 -9.22
N ILE A 305 5.43 -9.40 -9.60
CA ILE A 305 4.84 -8.18 -9.06
C ILE A 305 3.91 -7.57 -10.11
N TYR A 306 2.70 -7.29 -9.69
CA TYR A 306 1.70 -6.53 -10.45
C TYR A 306 1.65 -5.11 -9.90
N GLY A 307 1.62 -4.11 -10.76
CA GLY A 307 1.65 -2.72 -10.35
C GLY A 307 0.78 -1.80 -11.19
N ILE A 308 0.60 -0.60 -10.70
CA ILE A 308 -0.07 0.50 -11.39
C ILE A 308 0.93 1.63 -11.57
N THR A 309 1.08 2.14 -12.79
CA THR A 309 2.00 3.26 -13.06
C THR A 309 1.53 4.53 -12.38
N SER A 310 2.49 5.31 -11.90
CA SER A 310 2.31 6.72 -11.51
C SER A 310 2.38 7.57 -12.75
N THR A 311 1.43 8.47 -12.93
CA THR A 311 1.33 9.28 -14.15
C THR A 311 0.93 10.71 -13.85
N VAL A 312 1.49 11.64 -14.59
CA VAL A 312 1.24 13.07 -14.43
C VAL A 312 0.92 13.71 -15.77
N SER A 313 -0.16 14.46 -15.79
CA SER A 313 -0.50 15.38 -16.89
C SER A 313 -0.37 16.83 -16.43
N THR A 314 -0.92 17.75 -17.22
CA THR A 314 -1.05 19.16 -16.81
C THR A 314 -1.91 19.34 -15.55
N SER A 315 -2.60 18.31 -15.06
CA SER A 315 -3.33 18.30 -13.80
C SER A 315 -2.43 18.46 -12.57
N GLY A 316 -1.17 17.98 -12.68
CA GLY A 316 -0.21 17.96 -11.57
C GLY A 316 -0.54 16.99 -10.44
N ASP A 317 -1.54 16.09 -10.61
CA ASP A 317 -1.92 15.06 -9.63
C ASP A 317 -1.54 13.68 -10.15
N GLN A 318 -0.48 13.10 -9.59
CA GLN A 318 0.04 11.76 -9.93
C GLN A 318 -1.00 10.63 -9.83
N GLY A 319 -2.12 10.84 -9.21
CA GLY A 319 -3.16 9.81 -9.03
C GLY A 319 -4.46 10.09 -9.77
N ALA A 320 -4.52 11.07 -10.67
CA ALA A 320 -5.75 11.50 -11.31
C ALA A 320 -5.82 11.21 -12.80
N ASP A 321 -4.69 10.89 -13.42
CA ASP A 321 -4.57 10.73 -14.86
C ASP A 321 -4.70 9.27 -15.31
N PRO A 322 -5.07 9.00 -16.56
CA PRO A 322 -5.07 7.65 -17.10
C PRO A 322 -3.70 7.00 -16.93
N ASN A 323 -3.69 5.76 -16.48
CA ASN A 323 -2.48 5.02 -16.15
C ASN A 323 -2.57 3.55 -16.59
N GLU A 324 -1.53 2.78 -16.38
CA GLU A 324 -1.40 1.41 -16.85
C GLU A 324 -1.35 0.41 -15.70
N ILE A 325 -1.81 -0.80 -15.98
CA ILE A 325 -1.53 -1.98 -15.15
C ILE A 325 -0.36 -2.71 -15.80
N VAL A 326 0.67 -2.98 -15.02
CA VAL A 326 1.90 -3.63 -15.45
C VAL A 326 2.24 -4.83 -14.58
N ASP A 327 3.06 -5.74 -15.11
CA ASP A 327 3.67 -6.80 -14.32
C ASP A 327 5.16 -6.95 -14.63
N ILE A 328 5.89 -7.53 -13.69
CA ILE A 328 7.27 -7.95 -13.85
C ILE A 328 7.53 -9.20 -13.03
N THR A 329 8.39 -10.08 -13.53
CA THR A 329 8.88 -11.23 -12.76
C THR A 329 10.37 -11.03 -12.47
N ASP A 330 10.70 -10.99 -11.18
CA ASP A 330 12.04 -10.79 -10.64
C ASP A 330 12.59 -12.04 -9.99
N GLN A 331 13.90 -12.24 -10.08
CA GLN A 331 14.61 -13.33 -9.41
C GLN A 331 14.73 -13.01 -7.91
N LEU A 332 14.06 -13.79 -7.05
CA LEU A 332 14.03 -13.51 -5.61
C LEU A 332 15.44 -13.45 -4.99
N ALA A 333 16.35 -14.29 -5.44
CA ALA A 333 17.72 -14.37 -4.91
C ALA A 333 18.69 -13.35 -5.51
N ALA A 334 18.28 -12.57 -6.52
CA ALA A 334 19.16 -11.57 -7.14
C ALA A 334 19.41 -10.39 -6.19
N MET A 335 20.67 -10.00 -6.04
CA MET A 335 21.14 -8.84 -5.27
C MET A 335 21.69 -7.74 -6.18
N THR A 336 21.61 -7.93 -7.48
CA THR A 336 22.03 -6.97 -8.52
C THR A 336 21.01 -7.01 -9.63
N LEU A 337 20.77 -5.87 -10.25
CA LEU A 337 19.75 -5.70 -11.29
C LEU A 337 19.95 -6.69 -12.45
N PRO A 338 18.99 -7.60 -12.68
CA PRO A 338 19.05 -8.53 -13.81
C PRO A 338 18.79 -7.79 -15.13
N ALA A 339 19.68 -7.99 -16.11
CA ALA A 339 19.66 -7.23 -17.36
C ALA A 339 18.45 -7.52 -18.28
N SER A 340 17.79 -8.67 -18.08
CA SER A 340 16.68 -9.13 -18.95
C SER A 340 15.29 -8.88 -18.38
N GLU A 341 15.19 -8.40 -17.16
CA GLU A 341 13.90 -8.17 -16.53
C GLU A 341 13.28 -6.86 -17.03
N MET A 342 12.02 -6.94 -17.40
CA MET A 342 11.29 -5.83 -18.01
C MET A 342 9.82 -5.92 -17.67
N PHE A 343 9.21 -4.79 -17.37
CA PHE A 343 7.78 -4.68 -17.21
C PHE A 343 7.03 -4.95 -18.51
N SER A 344 5.91 -5.65 -18.39
CA SER A 344 4.91 -5.85 -19.45
C SER A 344 3.64 -5.10 -19.10
N VAL A 345 2.98 -4.53 -20.11
CA VAL A 345 1.70 -3.85 -19.93
C VAL A 345 0.57 -4.89 -20.04
N LEU A 346 -0.17 -5.07 -18.93
CA LEU A 346 -1.35 -5.94 -18.86
C LEU A 346 -2.64 -5.20 -19.23
N GLY A 347 -2.73 -3.94 -18.87
CA GLY A 347 -3.85 -3.07 -19.17
C GLY A 347 -3.38 -1.67 -19.50
N GLY A 348 -3.58 -1.27 -20.75
CA GLY A 348 -3.20 0.06 -21.21
C GLY A 348 -4.11 1.16 -20.67
N PRO A 349 -3.69 2.43 -20.81
CA PRO A 349 -4.43 3.57 -20.32
C PRO A 349 -5.72 3.78 -21.12
N GLN A 350 -6.80 4.16 -20.43
CA GLN A 350 -8.12 4.35 -21.05
C GLN A 350 -8.68 5.73 -20.68
N TYR A 351 -9.36 6.35 -21.65
CA TYR A 351 -10.01 7.65 -21.42
C TYR A 351 -11.08 7.55 -20.33
N GLY A 352 -10.96 8.43 -19.32
CA GLY A 352 -11.89 8.46 -18.20
C GLY A 352 -11.72 7.35 -17.16
N VAL A 353 -10.68 6.55 -17.28
CA VAL A 353 -10.34 5.48 -16.32
C VAL A 353 -9.01 5.78 -15.65
N VAL A 354 -8.99 5.65 -14.33
CA VAL A 354 -7.77 5.70 -13.50
C VAL A 354 -7.77 4.50 -12.57
N TYR A 355 -6.77 3.65 -12.72
CA TYR A 355 -6.54 2.54 -11.79
C TYR A 355 -5.94 3.09 -10.49
N ARG A 356 -6.55 2.77 -9.34
CA ARG A 356 -6.13 3.31 -8.05
C ARG A 356 -5.76 2.25 -7.02
N GLY A 357 -5.93 0.99 -7.35
CA GLY A 357 -5.58 -0.12 -6.48
C GLY A 357 -5.44 -1.39 -7.30
N ILE A 358 -4.57 -2.28 -6.84
CA ILE A 358 -4.38 -3.60 -7.37
C ILE A 358 -4.27 -4.57 -6.21
N ALA A 359 -4.95 -5.70 -6.31
CA ALA A 359 -4.87 -6.78 -5.36
C ALA A 359 -4.90 -8.10 -6.10
N PHE A 360 -4.15 -9.05 -5.62
CA PHE A 360 -4.25 -10.43 -6.06
C PHE A 360 -5.36 -11.11 -5.25
N ASP A 361 -6.36 -11.61 -5.96
CA ASP A 361 -7.37 -12.47 -5.36
C ASP A 361 -7.06 -13.93 -5.76
N PRO A 362 -6.61 -14.76 -4.82
CA PRO A 362 -6.47 -16.17 -5.10
C PRO A 362 -7.87 -16.75 -5.31
N VAL A 363 -8.33 -16.76 -6.56
CA VAL A 363 -9.55 -17.47 -6.90
C VAL A 363 -9.35 -18.93 -6.44
N PRO A 364 -10.13 -19.44 -5.49
CA PRO A 364 -10.08 -20.85 -5.16
C PRO A 364 -10.37 -21.59 -6.45
N GLU A 365 -9.43 -22.40 -6.92
CA GLU A 365 -9.63 -23.19 -8.13
C GLU A 365 -10.88 -24.06 -7.94
N PRO A 366 -12.01 -23.76 -8.58
CA PRO A 366 -13.29 -24.39 -8.26
C PRO A 366 -13.33 -25.88 -8.61
N GLY A 367 -12.32 -26.34 -9.35
CA GLY A 367 -12.31 -27.70 -9.87
C GLY A 367 -11.39 -28.67 -9.15
N THR A 368 -10.23 -28.25 -8.69
CA THR A 368 -9.17 -29.18 -8.27
C THR A 368 -9.50 -29.89 -6.96
N ILE A 369 -10.10 -29.20 -6.00
CA ILE A 369 -10.51 -29.82 -4.73
C ILE A 369 -11.72 -30.75 -4.92
N VAL A 370 -12.69 -30.38 -5.77
CA VAL A 370 -13.84 -31.20 -6.09
C VAL A 370 -13.41 -32.43 -6.93
N LEU A 371 -12.50 -32.24 -7.91
CA LEU A 371 -11.93 -33.34 -8.69
C LEU A 371 -11.09 -34.28 -7.82
N LEU A 372 -10.26 -33.77 -6.94
CA LEU A 372 -9.45 -34.58 -6.02
C LEU A 372 -10.34 -35.33 -5.03
N GLY A 373 -11.36 -34.68 -4.46
CA GLY A 373 -12.35 -35.26 -3.58
C GLY A 373 -13.18 -36.37 -4.29
N SER A 374 -13.61 -36.13 -5.51
CA SER A 374 -14.37 -37.11 -6.30
C SER A 374 -13.49 -38.28 -6.77
N ALA A 375 -12.24 -38.03 -7.14
CA ALA A 375 -11.28 -39.11 -7.45
C ALA A 375 -11.00 -40.00 -6.22
N LEU A 376 -10.75 -39.41 -5.05
CA LEU A 376 -10.55 -40.17 -3.81
C LEU A 376 -11.80 -40.97 -3.40
N ALA A 377 -12.99 -40.39 -3.55
CA ALA A 377 -14.25 -41.09 -3.31
C ALA A 377 -14.46 -42.23 -4.31
N GLY A 378 -14.13 -42.02 -5.59
CA GLY A 378 -14.18 -43.04 -6.64
C GLY A 378 -13.23 -44.20 -6.36
N PHE A 379 -11.97 -43.93 -5.97
CA PHE A 379 -11.01 -44.99 -5.56
C PHE A 379 -11.48 -45.74 -4.31
N GLY A 380 -12.09 -45.07 -3.33
CA GLY A 380 -12.66 -45.70 -2.16
C GLY A 380 -13.81 -46.67 -2.50
N ALA A 381 -14.67 -46.27 -3.41
CA ALA A 381 -15.81 -47.09 -3.87
C ALA A 381 -15.36 -48.31 -4.68
N VAL A 382 -14.37 -48.15 -5.55
CA VAL A 382 -13.78 -49.29 -6.32
C VAL A 382 -13.09 -50.29 -5.40
N ARG A 383 -12.35 -49.81 -4.39
CA ARG A 383 -11.68 -50.67 -3.41
C ARG A 383 -12.70 -51.42 -2.53
N ARG A 384 -13.82 -50.83 -2.21
CA ARG A 384 -14.91 -51.47 -1.45
C ARG A 384 -15.62 -52.55 -2.28
N ARG A 385 -15.89 -52.29 -3.57
CA ARG A 385 -16.46 -53.28 -4.50
C ARG A 385 -15.54 -54.53 -4.67
N ARG A 386 -14.23 -54.33 -4.83
CA ARG A 386 -13.28 -55.45 -4.93
C ARG A 386 -13.23 -56.31 -3.68
N ARG A 387 -13.38 -55.75 -2.47
CA ARG A 387 -13.44 -56.52 -1.21
C ARG A 387 -14.75 -57.28 -1.05
N VAL A 388 -15.84 -56.80 -1.57
CA VAL A 388 -17.15 -57.48 -1.53
C VAL A 388 -17.14 -58.68 -2.50
N VAL A 389 -16.61 -58.52 -3.72
CA VAL A 389 -16.53 -59.59 -4.72
C VAL A 389 -15.57 -60.70 -4.25
N SER A 390 -14.43 -60.38 -3.61
CA SER A 390 -13.51 -61.40 -3.07
C SER A 390 -14.09 -62.22 -1.92
N ARG A 391 -15.03 -61.67 -1.10
CA ARG A 391 -15.72 -62.40 -0.02
C ARG A 391 -16.84 -63.29 -0.53
N SER A 392 -17.53 -62.93 -1.61
CA SER A 392 -18.55 -63.83 -2.22
C SER A 392 -17.96 -65.00 -2.97
N CYS A 393 -16.76 -64.90 -3.49
CA CYS A 393 -16.05 -66.05 -4.10
C CYS A 393 -15.50 -67.06 -3.09
N GLN A 394 -15.29 -66.72 -1.81
CA GLN A 394 -14.85 -67.62 -0.76
C GLN A 394 -16.02 -68.38 -0.07
N GLN A 395 -17.25 -67.96 -0.21
CA GLN A 395 -18.41 -68.64 0.32
C GLN A 395 -19.05 -69.64 -0.66
N ALA A 396 -18.63 -69.66 -1.92
CA ALA A 396 -19.10 -70.61 -2.90
C ALA A 396 -18.22 -71.88 -3.07
N ALA A 397 -17.22 -72.06 -2.19
CA ALA A 397 -16.24 -73.17 -2.24
C ALA A 397 -16.17 -73.95 -0.91
N LEU A 398 -17.32 -74.08 -0.21
CA LEU A 398 -17.52 -75.01 0.91
C LEU A 398 -18.79 -75.82 0.71
#